data_feaa1b3ba5a20c9bd0363993f77a4a1a
#
_entry.id   feaa1b3ba5a20c9bd0363993f77a4a1a
#
_cell.length_a   1.000
_cell.length_b   1.000
_cell.length_c   1.000
_cell.angle_alpha   90.00
_cell.angle_beta   90.00
_cell.angle_gamma   90.00
#
_symmetry.space_group_name_H-M   'P 1'
#
loop_
_entity.id
_entity.type
_entity.pdbx_description
1 polymer ?
#
loop_
_entity_poly.entity_id
_entity_poly.type
_entity_poly.pdbx_seq_one_letter_code
_entity_poly.pdbx_strand_id
1 'polypeptide(L)'
;MHYLGIDWATDKHDLCLMADDGSILSQIEITHDMVGFNELNKLLKALPDVKINIERSDGLLVDWLVQQKYDLYITPPHVMAYRRPTRVKDDKGDAFLLAYLLRLKDADCRPYNAQSHTVTHLKQLARTYNRVIVEQRRLCNQLIDNLRRYYPVALTLFTKVNTLISLAFLEQYPTPEQAQSLTYEGVERFLREQHYRYIQQRLDLVYARLQVPMPQASVQAGYVEHVKMLIPLLRMIHHQRQALIKEMNKVFLSHPEADWWLSFPGTKGPLTAALLLAWIGDARTRFPTANALQAYAGTAPVTRRSGKSKSVHFRKACSHPTRRAADNFARQSRRHSGWARAYFQHRLDRGHSPARANRDLANRWMKIIWTLWQRREIYDEIKHVANRSRKGQQVVLAEAV
;
A
#
# COMPACT_ATOMS: atom_id res chain seq x y z
N MET A 1 -13.67 30.02 -22.28
CA MET A 1 -13.39 28.79 -21.50
C MET A 1 -14.20 28.84 -20.21
N HIS A 2 -14.68 27.67 -19.74
CA HIS A 2 -15.45 27.57 -18.52
C HIS A 2 -14.75 26.62 -17.53
N TYR A 3 -14.92 26.86 -16.23
CA TYR A 3 -14.28 26.08 -15.17
C TYR A 3 -15.36 25.63 -14.19
N LEU A 4 -15.50 24.31 -14.04
CA LEU A 4 -16.44 23.71 -13.11
C LEU A 4 -15.67 23.11 -11.92
N GLY A 5 -15.95 23.59 -10.73
CA GLY A 5 -15.54 22.94 -9.49
C GLY A 5 -16.65 22.06 -8.95
N ILE A 6 -16.32 20.83 -8.54
CA ILE A 6 -17.26 19.89 -7.95
C ILE A 6 -16.76 19.46 -6.57
N ASP A 7 -17.45 19.87 -5.53
CA ASP A 7 -17.24 19.31 -4.20
C ASP A 7 -18.06 18.03 -4.05
N TRP A 8 -17.37 16.92 -3.75
CA TRP A 8 -17.97 15.60 -3.71
C TRP A 8 -18.49 15.30 -2.29
N ALA A 9 -19.75 14.93 -2.19
CA ALA A 9 -20.33 14.36 -0.97
C ALA A 9 -21.06 13.03 -1.25
N THR A 10 -21.58 12.38 -0.22
CA THR A 10 -22.15 11.03 -0.32
C THR A 10 -23.44 11.02 -1.13
N ASP A 11 -24.33 11.96 -0.86
CA ASP A 11 -25.70 11.97 -1.40
C ASP A 11 -25.91 13.07 -2.45
N LYS A 12 -25.15 14.14 -2.36
CA LYS A 12 -25.26 15.34 -3.17
C LYS A 12 -23.89 15.91 -3.48
N HIS A 13 -23.78 16.68 -4.56
CA HIS A 13 -22.56 17.37 -4.96
C HIS A 13 -22.83 18.84 -5.17
N ASP A 14 -22.00 19.70 -4.58
CA ASP A 14 -22.03 21.12 -4.84
C ASP A 14 -21.17 21.44 -6.06
N LEU A 15 -21.72 22.22 -6.99
CA LEU A 15 -21.08 22.62 -8.23
C LEU A 15 -20.98 24.13 -8.30
N CYS A 16 -19.83 24.63 -8.75
CA CYS A 16 -19.61 26.03 -9.07
C CYS A 16 -19.08 26.16 -10.50
N LEU A 17 -19.87 26.77 -11.38
CA LEU A 17 -19.47 27.08 -12.75
C LEU A 17 -18.98 28.53 -12.81
N MET A 18 -17.76 28.70 -13.33
CA MET A 18 -17.08 30.00 -13.43
C MET A 18 -16.66 30.29 -14.86
N ALA A 19 -16.83 31.52 -15.30
CA ALA A 19 -16.35 32.01 -16.59
C ALA A 19 -14.84 32.34 -16.53
N ASP A 20 -14.26 32.63 -17.69
CA ASP A 20 -12.83 32.95 -17.82
C ASP A 20 -12.42 34.26 -17.13
N ASP A 21 -13.34 35.21 -17.03
CA ASP A 21 -13.15 36.46 -16.29
C ASP A 21 -13.23 36.29 -14.74
N GLY A 22 -13.69 35.13 -14.28
CA GLY A 22 -13.85 34.80 -12.86
C GLY A 22 -15.26 35.06 -12.34
N SER A 23 -16.21 35.49 -13.15
CA SER A 23 -17.61 35.61 -12.76
C SER A 23 -18.23 34.23 -12.54
N ILE A 24 -19.05 34.13 -11.49
CA ILE A 24 -19.82 32.91 -11.20
C ILE A 24 -21.06 32.89 -12.09
N LEU A 25 -21.14 31.90 -12.97
CA LEU A 25 -22.26 31.71 -13.87
C LEU A 25 -23.40 30.92 -13.21
N SER A 26 -23.06 29.94 -12.36
CA SER A 26 -24.02 29.11 -11.67
C SER A 26 -23.41 28.44 -10.46
N GLN A 27 -24.21 28.31 -9.40
CA GLN A 27 -23.93 27.42 -8.25
C GLN A 27 -25.16 26.57 -8.03
N ILE A 28 -25.03 25.26 -8.22
CA ILE A 28 -26.12 24.30 -8.10
C ILE A 28 -25.70 23.09 -7.30
N GLU A 29 -26.65 22.39 -6.76
CA GLU A 29 -26.51 21.10 -6.12
C GLU A 29 -27.13 20.02 -7.01
N ILE A 30 -26.44 18.89 -7.16
CA ILE A 30 -26.96 17.71 -7.88
C ILE A 30 -26.95 16.48 -6.97
N THR A 31 -27.85 15.54 -7.19
CA THR A 31 -27.89 14.26 -6.48
C THR A 31 -26.84 13.27 -7.00
N HIS A 32 -26.41 12.33 -6.11
CA HIS A 32 -25.45 11.28 -6.49
C HIS A 32 -26.16 10.08 -7.14
N ASP A 33 -26.93 10.33 -8.18
CA ASP A 33 -27.67 9.33 -8.95
C ASP A 33 -27.75 9.71 -10.44
N MET A 34 -28.48 8.92 -11.22
CA MET A 34 -28.60 9.18 -12.66
C MET A 34 -29.39 10.45 -12.98
N VAL A 35 -30.24 10.92 -12.07
CA VAL A 35 -30.98 12.18 -12.28
C VAL A 35 -30.00 13.34 -12.20
N GLY A 36 -29.22 13.44 -11.10
CA GLY A 36 -28.20 14.48 -10.96
C GLY A 36 -27.10 14.39 -12.02
N PHE A 37 -26.68 13.20 -12.43
CA PHE A 37 -25.69 13.05 -13.52
C PHE A 37 -26.24 13.49 -14.87
N ASN A 38 -27.53 13.29 -15.14
CA ASN A 38 -28.18 13.80 -16.35
C ASN A 38 -28.31 15.33 -16.32
N GLU A 39 -28.57 15.92 -15.17
CA GLU A 39 -28.59 17.38 -14.98
C GLU A 39 -27.19 17.96 -15.24
N LEU A 40 -26.15 17.34 -14.67
CA LEU A 40 -24.76 17.72 -14.95
C LEU A 40 -24.43 17.60 -16.44
N ASN A 41 -24.86 16.53 -17.09
CA ASN A 41 -24.63 16.33 -18.52
C ASN A 41 -25.30 17.39 -19.38
N LYS A 42 -26.55 17.80 -19.05
CA LYS A 42 -27.23 18.89 -19.73
C LYS A 42 -26.47 20.21 -19.59
N LEU A 43 -26.02 20.52 -18.36
CA LEU A 43 -25.20 21.70 -18.08
C LEU A 43 -23.91 21.70 -18.91
N LEU A 44 -23.16 20.59 -18.88
CA LEU A 44 -21.88 20.48 -19.59
C LEU A 44 -22.01 20.50 -21.10
N LYS A 45 -23.03 19.88 -21.66
CA LYS A 45 -23.29 19.90 -23.13
C LYS A 45 -23.69 21.26 -23.67
N ALA A 46 -24.23 22.14 -22.83
CA ALA A 46 -24.56 23.52 -23.21
C ALA A 46 -23.30 24.42 -23.29
N LEU A 47 -22.15 23.95 -22.82
CA LEU A 47 -20.91 24.72 -22.73
C LEU A 47 -19.91 24.24 -23.80
N PRO A 48 -19.38 25.13 -24.64
CA PRO A 48 -18.48 24.73 -25.73
C PRO A 48 -17.12 24.26 -25.28
N ASP A 49 -16.65 24.69 -24.10
CA ASP A 49 -15.28 24.43 -23.63
C ASP A 49 -15.25 24.52 -22.10
N VAL A 50 -15.33 23.36 -21.44
CA VAL A 50 -15.37 23.28 -19.98
C VAL A 50 -14.29 22.36 -19.43
N LYS A 51 -13.58 22.83 -18.40
CA LYS A 51 -12.66 22.05 -17.59
C LYS A 51 -13.26 21.80 -16.21
N ILE A 52 -13.11 20.60 -15.72
CA ILE A 52 -13.72 20.16 -14.46
C ILE A 52 -12.64 19.89 -13.42
N ASN A 53 -12.78 20.39 -12.20
CA ASN A 53 -11.90 20.11 -11.10
C ASN A 53 -12.66 19.49 -9.92
N ILE A 54 -12.15 18.38 -9.40
CA ILE A 54 -12.74 17.63 -8.29
C ILE A 54 -11.68 17.22 -7.28
N GLU A 55 -12.04 17.09 -6.01
CA GLU A 55 -11.10 16.70 -4.94
C GLU A 55 -10.73 15.22 -5.02
N ARG A 56 -11.65 14.34 -5.41
CA ARG A 56 -11.45 12.89 -5.47
C ARG A 56 -11.02 12.40 -6.85
N SER A 57 -10.14 11.40 -6.84
CA SER A 57 -9.61 10.79 -8.06
C SER A 57 -10.27 9.45 -8.40
N ASP A 58 -11.37 9.09 -7.73
CA ASP A 58 -12.09 7.82 -7.92
C ASP A 58 -13.52 7.92 -7.39
N GLY A 59 -14.35 7.02 -7.84
CA GLY A 59 -15.76 6.92 -7.49
C GLY A 59 -16.67 7.09 -8.70
N LEU A 60 -17.96 6.83 -8.50
CA LEU A 60 -18.94 6.73 -9.57
C LEU A 60 -19.00 7.97 -10.46
N LEU A 61 -18.99 9.16 -9.85
CA LEU A 61 -19.00 10.43 -10.59
C LEU A 61 -17.75 10.62 -11.44
N VAL A 62 -16.55 10.30 -10.89
CA VAL A 62 -15.29 10.39 -11.65
C VAL A 62 -15.29 9.42 -12.82
N ASP A 63 -15.70 8.17 -12.58
CA ASP A 63 -15.78 7.15 -13.62
C ASP A 63 -16.75 7.56 -14.72
N TRP A 64 -17.89 8.16 -14.36
CA TRP A 64 -18.88 8.68 -15.31
C TRP A 64 -18.31 9.86 -16.13
N LEU A 65 -17.66 10.85 -15.48
CA LEU A 65 -17.04 11.99 -16.18
C LEU A 65 -15.96 11.54 -17.18
N VAL A 66 -15.16 10.53 -16.78
CA VAL A 66 -14.14 9.94 -17.66
C VAL A 66 -14.76 9.22 -18.85
N GLN A 67 -15.84 8.47 -18.65
CA GLN A 67 -16.59 7.81 -19.74
C GLN A 67 -17.17 8.82 -20.72
N GLN A 68 -17.63 9.97 -20.24
CA GLN A 68 -18.13 11.07 -21.08
C GLN A 68 -16.99 11.87 -21.75
N LYS A 69 -15.70 11.56 -21.46
CA LYS A 69 -14.50 12.21 -22.03
C LYS A 69 -14.36 13.70 -21.69
N TYR A 70 -14.85 14.13 -20.56
CA TYR A 70 -14.62 15.50 -20.08
C TYR A 70 -13.17 15.72 -19.64
N ASP A 71 -12.69 16.97 -19.78
CA ASP A 71 -11.35 17.39 -19.36
C ASP A 71 -11.31 17.58 -17.84
N LEU A 72 -10.84 16.54 -17.15
CA LEU A 72 -10.92 16.40 -15.71
C LEU A 72 -9.57 16.69 -15.03
N TYR A 73 -9.61 17.46 -13.95
CA TYR A 73 -8.49 17.81 -13.08
C TYR A 73 -8.77 17.35 -11.64
N ILE A 74 -7.71 17.10 -10.89
CA ILE A 74 -7.80 16.68 -9.50
C ILE A 74 -6.99 17.62 -8.62
N THR A 75 -7.65 18.18 -7.61
CA THR A 75 -7.00 18.92 -6.52
C THR A 75 -7.04 18.11 -5.24
N PRO A 76 -5.88 17.70 -4.68
CA PRO A 76 -5.86 16.83 -3.51
C PRO A 76 -6.49 17.47 -2.25
N PRO A 77 -7.13 16.69 -1.34
CA PRO A 77 -7.79 17.20 -0.13
C PRO A 77 -6.92 18.08 0.77
N HIS A 78 -5.64 17.74 0.90
CA HIS A 78 -4.72 18.53 1.73
C HIS A 78 -4.41 19.92 1.15
N VAL A 79 -4.53 20.07 -0.18
CA VAL A 79 -4.40 21.36 -0.85
C VAL A 79 -5.64 22.20 -0.57
N MET A 80 -6.84 21.62 -0.71
CA MET A 80 -8.10 22.28 -0.37
C MET A 80 -8.08 22.80 1.07
N ALA A 81 -7.72 21.96 2.03
CA ALA A 81 -7.61 22.34 3.44
C ALA A 81 -6.62 23.48 3.70
N TYR A 82 -5.52 23.56 2.92
CA TYR A 82 -4.52 24.62 3.05
C TYR A 82 -4.95 25.92 2.36
N ARG A 83 -5.70 25.83 1.26
CA ARG A 83 -6.10 26.99 0.41
C ARG A 83 -7.39 27.65 0.88
N ARG A 84 -8.18 27.04 1.78
CA ARG A 84 -9.40 27.67 2.34
C ARG A 84 -9.06 28.95 3.06
N PRO A 85 -9.70 30.09 2.71
CA PRO A 85 -9.39 31.39 3.30
C PRO A 85 -9.65 31.46 4.82
N THR A 86 -10.74 30.82 5.28
CA THR A 86 -11.24 30.97 6.64
C THR A 86 -11.03 29.72 7.53
N ARG A 87 -10.43 28.65 7.00
CA ARG A 87 -10.36 27.31 7.65
C ARG A 87 -11.73 26.69 7.99
N VAL A 88 -12.83 27.36 7.72
CA VAL A 88 -14.19 26.83 7.86
C VAL A 88 -14.48 25.97 6.63
N LYS A 89 -15.00 24.76 6.84
CA LYS A 89 -15.46 23.91 5.76
C LYS A 89 -16.87 24.39 5.35
N ASP A 90 -17.03 24.71 4.07
CA ASP A 90 -18.30 25.05 3.43
C ASP A 90 -18.28 24.43 2.03
N ASP A 91 -19.24 23.53 1.75
CA ASP A 91 -19.26 22.73 0.55
C ASP A 91 -19.41 23.58 -0.73
N LYS A 92 -20.24 24.67 -0.67
CA LYS A 92 -20.33 25.64 -1.76
C LYS A 92 -19.04 26.42 -1.97
N GLY A 93 -18.38 26.81 -0.87
CA GLY A 93 -17.06 27.45 -0.87
C GLY A 93 -15.97 26.53 -1.39
N ASP A 94 -16.03 25.24 -1.12
CA ASP A 94 -15.09 24.24 -1.66
C ASP A 94 -15.28 24.05 -3.17
N ALA A 95 -16.53 23.97 -3.66
CA ALA A 95 -16.80 23.93 -5.09
C ALA A 95 -16.32 25.20 -5.82
N PHE A 96 -16.54 26.39 -5.22
CA PHE A 96 -15.99 27.65 -5.73
C PHE A 96 -14.45 27.60 -5.78
N LEU A 97 -13.80 27.19 -4.70
CA LEU A 97 -12.34 27.15 -4.62
C LEU A 97 -11.76 26.18 -5.69
N LEU A 98 -12.39 25.06 -5.93
CA LEU A 98 -11.98 24.11 -6.99
C LEU A 98 -12.05 24.75 -8.37
N ALA A 99 -13.14 25.46 -8.72
CA ALA A 99 -13.28 26.19 -9.98
C ALA A 99 -12.22 27.30 -10.08
N TYR A 100 -12.03 28.09 -9.01
CA TYR A 100 -11.12 29.23 -8.96
C TYR A 100 -9.65 28.80 -9.14
N LEU A 101 -9.20 27.74 -8.44
CA LEU A 101 -7.85 27.21 -8.59
C LEU A 101 -7.58 26.71 -10.01
N LEU A 102 -8.56 26.04 -10.63
CA LEU A 102 -8.44 25.55 -11.99
C LEU A 102 -8.35 26.71 -12.99
N ARG A 103 -9.14 27.77 -12.82
CA ARG A 103 -9.08 28.98 -13.65
C ARG A 103 -7.71 29.66 -13.57
N LEU A 104 -7.13 29.74 -12.38
CA LEU A 104 -5.79 30.28 -12.17
C LEU A 104 -4.66 29.38 -12.69
N LYS A 105 -4.99 28.20 -13.24
CA LYS A 105 -4.02 27.18 -13.67
C LYS A 105 -3.03 26.83 -12.55
N ASP A 106 -3.53 26.75 -11.31
CA ASP A 106 -2.72 26.44 -10.15
C ASP A 106 -2.00 25.07 -10.33
N ALA A 107 -0.73 25.03 -9.97
CA ALA A 107 0.12 23.85 -10.15
C ALA A 107 -0.36 22.63 -9.35
N ASP A 108 -1.22 22.84 -8.35
CA ASP A 108 -1.83 21.77 -7.56
C ASP A 108 -3.08 21.16 -8.23
N CYS A 109 -3.67 21.84 -9.23
CA CYS A 109 -4.70 21.28 -10.12
C CYS A 109 -4.02 20.39 -11.17
N ARG A 110 -4.08 19.08 -11.00
CA ARG A 110 -3.39 18.12 -11.87
C ARG A 110 -4.34 17.49 -12.84
N PRO A 111 -4.00 17.42 -14.15
CA PRO A 111 -4.80 16.67 -15.10
C PRO A 111 -5.04 15.24 -14.61
N TYR A 112 -6.26 14.77 -14.75
CA TYR A 112 -6.59 13.39 -14.41
C TYR A 112 -5.93 12.44 -15.42
N ASN A 113 -5.12 11.54 -14.90
CA ASN A 113 -4.49 10.51 -15.72
C ASN A 113 -5.32 9.23 -15.59
N ALA A 114 -6.17 8.97 -16.59
CA ALA A 114 -6.93 7.75 -16.68
C ALA A 114 -5.98 6.54 -16.64
N GLN A 115 -6.33 5.56 -15.83
CA GLN A 115 -5.64 4.27 -15.77
C GLN A 115 -6.48 3.22 -16.50
N SER A 116 -5.86 2.14 -16.95
CA SER A 116 -6.61 1.05 -17.55
C SER A 116 -7.59 0.44 -16.53
N HIS A 117 -8.65 -0.18 -17.05
CA HIS A 117 -9.61 -0.91 -16.21
C HIS A 117 -8.92 -1.97 -15.35
N THR A 118 -7.94 -2.68 -15.90
CA THR A 118 -7.12 -3.67 -15.19
C THR A 118 -6.41 -3.07 -13.98
N VAL A 119 -5.77 -1.90 -14.14
CA VAL A 119 -5.09 -1.22 -13.02
C VAL A 119 -6.08 -0.67 -12.00
N THR A 120 -7.21 -0.14 -12.45
CA THR A 120 -8.28 0.33 -11.55
C THR A 120 -8.82 -0.82 -10.70
N HIS A 121 -9.13 -1.96 -11.31
CA HIS A 121 -9.56 -3.18 -10.60
C HIS A 121 -8.47 -3.67 -9.64
N LEU A 122 -7.23 -3.78 -10.10
CA LEU A 122 -6.09 -4.19 -9.28
C LEU A 122 -5.90 -3.27 -8.06
N LYS A 123 -6.10 -1.97 -8.23
CA LYS A 123 -6.03 -0.98 -7.15
C LYS A 123 -7.13 -1.18 -6.09
N GLN A 124 -8.34 -1.54 -6.50
CA GLN A 124 -9.43 -1.87 -5.56
C GLN A 124 -9.10 -3.14 -4.76
N LEU A 125 -8.62 -4.20 -5.44
CA LEU A 125 -8.16 -5.41 -4.77
C LEU A 125 -7.01 -5.12 -3.79
N ALA A 126 -6.04 -4.28 -4.17
CA ALA A 126 -4.93 -3.89 -3.32
C ALA A 126 -5.39 -3.07 -2.09
N ARG A 127 -6.43 -2.24 -2.21
CA ARG A 127 -7.06 -1.55 -1.08
C ARG A 127 -7.68 -2.54 -0.10
N THR A 128 -8.45 -3.49 -0.61
CA THR A 128 -9.07 -4.56 0.20
C THR A 128 -8.01 -5.41 0.87
N TYR A 129 -6.97 -5.83 0.14
CA TYR A 129 -5.83 -6.55 0.69
C TYR A 129 -5.16 -5.79 1.84
N ASN A 130 -4.93 -4.48 1.69
CA ASN A 130 -4.36 -3.67 2.76
C ASN A 130 -5.25 -3.61 4.01
N ARG A 131 -6.58 -3.54 3.85
CA ARG A 131 -7.54 -3.58 4.98
C ARG A 131 -7.44 -4.92 5.71
N VAL A 132 -7.42 -6.03 4.96
CA VAL A 132 -7.26 -7.39 5.52
C VAL A 132 -5.94 -7.52 6.30
N ILE A 133 -4.82 -6.99 5.79
CA ILE A 133 -3.54 -7.01 6.50
C ILE A 133 -3.58 -6.19 7.81
N VAL A 134 -4.25 -5.04 7.80
CA VAL A 134 -4.39 -4.22 9.02
C VAL A 134 -5.22 -4.96 10.06
N GLU A 135 -6.34 -5.56 9.65
CA GLU A 135 -7.21 -6.32 10.54
C GLU A 135 -6.51 -7.58 11.07
N GLN A 136 -5.81 -8.32 10.22
CA GLN A 136 -4.99 -9.46 10.66
C GLN A 136 -4.01 -9.05 11.76
N ARG A 137 -3.33 -7.90 11.60
CA ARG A 137 -2.38 -7.41 12.61
C ARG A 137 -3.07 -7.07 13.92
N ARG A 138 -4.26 -6.43 13.86
CA ARG A 138 -5.04 -6.07 15.04
C ARG A 138 -5.42 -7.32 15.86
N LEU A 139 -5.99 -8.33 15.19
CA LEU A 139 -6.38 -9.60 15.85
C LEU A 139 -5.15 -10.37 16.34
N CYS A 140 -4.04 -10.40 15.59
CA CYS A 140 -2.80 -11.01 16.07
C CYS A 140 -2.27 -10.35 17.35
N ASN A 141 -2.32 -9.02 17.45
CA ASN A 141 -1.89 -8.32 18.64
C ASN A 141 -2.78 -8.65 19.84
N GLN A 142 -4.09 -8.76 19.65
CA GLN A 142 -5.02 -9.20 20.69
C GLN A 142 -4.72 -10.64 21.13
N LEU A 143 -4.47 -11.55 20.18
CA LEU A 143 -4.08 -12.94 20.49
C LEU A 143 -2.78 -12.98 21.31
N ILE A 144 -1.76 -12.23 20.88
CA ILE A 144 -0.48 -12.17 21.60
C ILE A 144 -0.64 -11.61 23.02
N ASP A 145 -1.45 -10.54 23.18
CA ASP A 145 -1.69 -9.94 24.49
C ASP A 145 -2.40 -10.91 25.43
N ASN A 146 -3.43 -11.60 24.97
CA ASN A 146 -4.11 -12.63 25.75
C ASN A 146 -3.16 -13.78 26.14
N LEU A 147 -2.43 -14.35 25.18
CA LEU A 147 -1.51 -15.46 25.47
C LEU A 147 -0.39 -15.08 26.43
N ARG A 148 0.10 -13.86 26.41
CA ARG A 148 1.09 -13.37 27.38
C ARG A 148 0.60 -13.40 28.82
N ARG A 149 -0.72 -13.31 29.04
CA ARG A 149 -1.33 -13.23 30.35
C ARG A 149 -1.56 -14.58 31.02
N TYR A 150 -1.75 -15.64 30.23
CA TYR A 150 -2.03 -16.97 30.80
C TYR A 150 -1.24 -18.12 30.14
N TYR A 151 -0.79 -17.96 28.88
CA TYR A 151 -0.14 -19.05 28.14
C TYR A 151 1.05 -18.55 27.28
N PRO A 152 2.04 -17.88 27.90
CA PRO A 152 3.14 -17.26 27.18
C PRO A 152 4.02 -18.25 26.40
N VAL A 153 4.14 -19.50 26.83
CA VAL A 153 4.92 -20.52 26.10
C VAL A 153 4.38 -20.78 24.70
N ALA A 154 3.06 -20.66 24.49
CA ALA A 154 2.44 -20.84 23.17
C ALA A 154 3.00 -19.87 22.11
N LEU A 155 3.46 -18.70 22.50
CA LEU A 155 4.09 -17.71 21.59
C LEU A 155 5.44 -18.17 21.05
N THR A 156 6.04 -19.19 21.65
CA THR A 156 7.39 -19.68 21.33
C THR A 156 7.38 -21.01 20.59
N LEU A 157 6.26 -21.73 20.58
CA LEU A 157 6.16 -23.09 19.99
C LEU A 157 6.39 -23.09 18.47
N PHE A 158 5.89 -22.08 17.79
CA PHE A 158 5.96 -21.95 16.33
C PHE A 158 6.57 -20.60 15.91
N THR A 159 6.99 -20.50 14.65
CA THR A 159 7.68 -19.30 14.12
C THR A 159 6.85 -18.02 14.25
N LYS A 160 5.52 -18.14 14.11
CA LYS A 160 4.57 -17.04 14.27
C LYS A 160 3.26 -17.58 14.82
N VAL A 161 2.65 -16.86 15.73
CA VAL A 161 1.40 -17.22 16.39
C VAL A 161 0.19 -17.30 15.45
N ASN A 162 0.24 -16.59 14.34
CA ASN A 162 -0.86 -16.51 13.35
C ASN A 162 -0.70 -17.47 12.15
N THR A 163 0.14 -18.48 12.27
CA THR A 163 0.20 -19.57 11.27
C THR A 163 -0.93 -20.56 11.51
N LEU A 164 -1.39 -21.26 10.45
CA LEU A 164 -2.47 -22.22 10.58
C LEU A 164 -2.17 -23.30 11.62
N ILE A 165 -0.91 -23.77 11.70
CA ILE A 165 -0.50 -24.75 12.71
C ILE A 165 -0.57 -24.18 14.13
N SER A 166 -0.17 -22.90 14.34
CA SER A 166 -0.29 -22.27 15.65
C SER A 166 -1.73 -22.11 16.09
N LEU A 167 -2.60 -21.73 15.15
CA LEU A 167 -4.04 -21.61 15.40
C LEU A 167 -4.68 -22.97 15.67
N ALA A 168 -4.28 -24.03 14.94
CA ALA A 168 -4.74 -25.40 15.19
C ALA A 168 -4.31 -25.93 16.56
N PHE A 169 -3.06 -25.61 16.96
CA PHE A 169 -2.56 -25.98 18.28
C PHE A 169 -3.34 -25.31 19.40
N LEU A 170 -3.57 -23.99 19.30
CA LEU A 170 -4.34 -23.23 20.28
C LEU A 170 -5.84 -23.63 20.33
N GLU A 171 -6.39 -24.09 19.24
CA GLU A 171 -7.76 -24.59 19.17
C GLU A 171 -7.90 -25.94 19.89
N GLN A 172 -6.93 -26.83 19.72
CA GLN A 172 -6.94 -28.15 20.33
C GLN A 172 -6.45 -28.15 21.77
N TYR A 173 -5.48 -27.29 22.09
CA TYR A 173 -4.86 -27.16 23.41
C TYR A 173 -4.88 -25.70 23.88
N PRO A 174 -6.05 -25.16 24.23
CA PRO A 174 -6.21 -23.75 24.56
C PRO A 174 -5.64 -23.33 25.91
N THR A 175 -5.25 -24.31 26.78
CA THR A 175 -4.66 -24.04 28.09
C THR A 175 -3.27 -24.65 28.25
N PRO A 176 -2.41 -24.08 29.11
CA PRO A 176 -1.10 -24.66 29.43
C PRO A 176 -1.19 -26.09 29.92
N GLU A 177 -2.16 -26.39 30.80
CA GLU A 177 -2.32 -27.72 31.42
C GLU A 177 -2.63 -28.78 30.36
N GLN A 178 -3.54 -28.49 29.43
CA GLN A 178 -3.86 -29.40 28.33
C GLN A 178 -2.64 -29.66 27.43
N ALA A 179 -1.85 -28.64 27.17
CA ALA A 179 -0.66 -28.79 26.35
C ALA A 179 0.49 -29.53 27.07
N GLN A 180 0.64 -29.30 28.37
CA GLN A 180 1.65 -30.00 29.20
C GLN A 180 1.32 -31.49 29.38
N SER A 181 0.05 -31.89 29.29
CA SER A 181 -0.35 -33.32 29.35
C SER A 181 0.02 -34.11 28.07
N LEU A 182 0.49 -33.41 27.01
CA LEU A 182 0.91 -34.09 25.78
C LEU A 182 2.21 -34.88 26.01
N THR A 183 2.18 -36.15 25.59
CA THR A 183 3.40 -36.96 25.47
C THR A 183 4.21 -36.54 24.25
N TYR A 184 5.44 -37.02 24.15
CA TYR A 184 6.29 -36.78 22.99
C TYR A 184 5.63 -37.27 21.68
N GLU A 185 5.03 -38.48 21.72
CA GLU A 185 4.28 -39.07 20.61
C GLU A 185 2.99 -38.30 20.30
N GLY A 186 2.38 -37.68 21.33
CA GLY A 186 1.22 -36.80 21.17
C GLY A 186 1.55 -35.55 20.36
N VAL A 187 2.69 -34.91 20.66
CA VAL A 187 3.20 -33.76 19.90
C VAL A 187 3.56 -34.17 18.48
N GLU A 188 4.24 -35.32 18.31
CA GLU A 188 4.57 -35.85 16.97
C GLU A 188 3.31 -36.09 16.13
N ARG A 189 2.30 -36.75 16.70
CA ARG A 189 1.01 -36.99 16.04
C ARG A 189 0.36 -35.68 15.58
N PHE A 190 0.27 -34.69 16.45
CA PHE A 190 -0.26 -33.37 16.11
C PHE A 190 0.50 -32.76 14.92
N LEU A 191 1.83 -32.77 14.94
CA LEU A 191 2.64 -32.20 13.84
C LEU A 191 2.41 -32.96 12.53
N ARG A 192 2.23 -34.30 12.55
CA ARG A 192 1.91 -35.12 11.38
C ARG A 192 0.52 -34.81 10.82
N GLU A 193 -0.49 -34.72 11.67
CA GLU A 193 -1.88 -34.38 11.29
C GLU A 193 -1.95 -32.98 10.65
N GLN A 194 -1.13 -32.03 11.12
CA GLN A 194 -1.04 -30.70 10.54
C GLN A 194 -0.09 -30.61 9.33
N HIS A 195 0.38 -31.76 8.81
CA HIS A 195 1.30 -31.85 7.65
C HIS A 195 2.54 -30.94 7.81
N TYR A 196 3.09 -30.87 9.02
CA TYR A 196 4.26 -30.03 9.27
C TYR A 196 5.49 -30.60 8.59
N ARG A 197 6.17 -29.81 7.74
CA ARG A 197 7.25 -30.28 6.86
C ARG A 197 8.53 -30.73 7.58
N TYR A 198 8.85 -30.14 8.72
CA TYR A 198 10.12 -30.36 9.43
C TYR A 198 9.88 -30.90 10.84
N ILE A 199 9.22 -32.05 10.93
CA ILE A 199 8.77 -32.61 12.21
C ILE A 199 9.95 -32.84 13.16
N GLN A 200 11.01 -33.57 12.75
CA GLN A 200 12.15 -33.91 13.60
C GLN A 200 12.85 -32.69 14.22
N GLN A 201 13.02 -31.64 13.42
CA GLN A 201 13.66 -30.40 13.89
C GLN A 201 12.78 -29.58 14.86
N ARG A 202 11.48 -29.80 14.84
CA ARG A 202 10.52 -29.01 15.61
C ARG A 202 9.98 -29.74 16.83
N LEU A 203 9.92 -31.05 16.77
CA LEU A 203 9.33 -31.90 17.79
C LEU A 203 10.04 -31.71 19.15
N ASP A 204 11.37 -31.87 19.19
CA ASP A 204 12.15 -31.72 20.43
C ASP A 204 11.96 -30.32 21.04
N LEU A 205 12.00 -29.29 20.19
CA LEU A 205 11.83 -27.91 20.62
C LEU A 205 10.42 -27.66 21.21
N VAL A 206 9.37 -28.16 20.55
CA VAL A 206 7.99 -27.95 21.01
C VAL A 206 7.77 -28.72 22.30
N TYR A 207 8.17 -30.01 22.35
CA TYR A 207 8.02 -30.83 23.54
C TYR A 207 8.77 -30.24 24.75
N ALA A 208 10.05 -29.91 24.59
CA ALA A 208 10.85 -29.31 25.66
C ALA A 208 10.24 -28.02 26.21
N ARG A 209 9.68 -27.18 25.33
CA ARG A 209 9.03 -25.93 25.75
C ARG A 209 7.73 -26.17 26.52
N LEU A 210 6.96 -27.17 26.13
CA LEU A 210 5.72 -27.52 26.82
C LEU A 210 5.95 -28.05 28.23
N GLN A 211 7.10 -28.69 28.50
CA GLN A 211 7.46 -29.20 29.83
C GLN A 211 7.93 -28.12 30.80
N VAL A 212 8.09 -26.85 30.33
CA VAL A 212 8.45 -25.75 31.23
C VAL A 212 7.28 -25.42 32.16
N PRO A 213 7.42 -25.51 33.49
CA PRO A 213 6.34 -25.17 34.42
C PRO A 213 5.88 -23.71 34.24
N MET A 214 4.59 -23.48 34.24
CA MET A 214 4.01 -22.15 34.15
C MET A 214 3.16 -21.84 35.38
N PRO A 215 3.24 -20.63 35.94
CA PRO A 215 2.35 -20.21 37.00
C PRO A 215 0.91 -20.13 36.46
N GLN A 216 -0.04 -20.54 37.26
CA GLN A 216 -1.44 -20.49 36.92
C GLN A 216 -1.96 -19.07 37.01
N ALA A 217 -2.64 -18.58 35.99
CA ALA A 217 -3.28 -17.27 36.00
C ALA A 217 -4.57 -17.29 36.85
N SER A 218 -4.75 -16.28 37.71
CA SER A 218 -5.91 -16.18 38.60
C SER A 218 -7.27 -16.12 37.88
N VAL A 219 -7.29 -15.63 36.65
CA VAL A 219 -8.50 -15.50 35.79
C VAL A 219 -8.20 -16.04 34.39
N GLN A 220 -7.99 -17.36 34.28
CA GLN A 220 -7.62 -18.00 33.00
C GLN A 220 -8.81 -18.12 32.04
N ALA A 221 -10.00 -18.43 32.54
CA ALA A 221 -11.18 -18.77 31.74
C ALA A 221 -11.56 -17.67 30.73
N GLY A 222 -11.57 -16.40 31.14
CA GLY A 222 -11.90 -15.28 30.28
C GLY A 222 -10.90 -15.09 29.12
N TYR A 223 -9.63 -15.32 29.37
CA TYR A 223 -8.59 -15.26 28.31
C TYR A 223 -8.72 -16.40 27.32
N VAL A 224 -9.01 -17.61 27.80
CA VAL A 224 -9.25 -18.81 26.96
C VAL A 224 -10.42 -18.59 26.03
N GLU A 225 -11.55 -18.10 26.54
CA GLU A 225 -12.72 -17.83 25.69
C GLU A 225 -12.44 -16.75 24.64
N HIS A 226 -11.70 -15.69 24.99
CA HIS A 226 -11.29 -14.68 24.01
C HIS A 226 -10.35 -15.27 22.95
N VAL A 227 -9.40 -16.13 23.31
CA VAL A 227 -8.52 -16.81 22.34
C VAL A 227 -9.33 -17.73 21.43
N LYS A 228 -10.27 -18.52 21.94
CA LYS A 228 -11.19 -19.35 21.16
C LYS A 228 -12.00 -18.54 20.14
N MET A 229 -12.44 -17.33 20.52
CA MET A 229 -13.14 -16.42 19.61
C MET A 229 -12.21 -15.86 18.50
N LEU A 230 -10.93 -15.56 18.82
CA LEU A 230 -9.98 -14.98 17.87
C LEU A 230 -9.50 -15.99 16.80
N ILE A 231 -9.42 -17.27 17.13
CA ILE A 231 -8.90 -18.32 16.23
C ILE A 231 -9.70 -18.41 14.91
N PRO A 232 -11.03 -18.59 14.91
CA PRO A 232 -11.80 -18.67 13.68
C PRO A 232 -11.73 -17.39 12.85
N LEU A 233 -11.70 -16.22 13.49
CA LEU A 233 -11.53 -14.92 12.80
C LEU A 233 -10.18 -14.85 12.08
N LEU A 234 -9.10 -15.26 12.73
CA LEU A 234 -7.76 -15.29 12.13
C LEU A 234 -7.66 -16.31 10.99
N ARG A 235 -8.31 -17.48 11.10
CA ARG A 235 -8.42 -18.48 10.02
C ARG A 235 -9.17 -17.89 8.82
N MET A 236 -10.32 -17.26 9.06
CA MET A 236 -11.11 -16.63 7.99
C MET A 236 -10.29 -15.54 7.27
N ILE A 237 -9.61 -14.67 8.02
CA ILE A 237 -8.73 -13.64 7.45
C ILE A 237 -7.59 -14.27 6.65
N HIS A 238 -7.01 -15.37 7.12
CA HIS A 238 -5.98 -16.09 6.36
C HIS A 238 -6.51 -16.56 5.01
N HIS A 239 -7.67 -17.20 4.96
CA HIS A 239 -8.30 -17.67 3.72
C HIS A 239 -8.66 -16.51 2.78
N GLN A 240 -9.30 -15.45 3.29
CA GLN A 240 -9.63 -14.26 2.50
C GLN A 240 -8.39 -13.61 1.90
N ARG A 241 -7.31 -13.52 2.69
CA ARG A 241 -6.04 -12.99 2.20
C ARG A 241 -5.47 -13.83 1.06
N GLN A 242 -5.51 -15.16 1.14
CA GLN A 242 -5.03 -16.03 0.07
C GLN A 242 -5.89 -15.90 -1.20
N ALA A 243 -7.21 -15.84 -1.05
CA ALA A 243 -8.11 -15.60 -2.17
C ALA A 243 -7.83 -14.27 -2.88
N LEU A 244 -7.64 -13.18 -2.11
CA LEU A 244 -7.27 -11.88 -2.65
C LEU A 244 -5.92 -11.91 -3.38
N ILE A 245 -4.92 -12.60 -2.84
CA ILE A 245 -3.61 -12.76 -3.50
C ILE A 245 -3.78 -13.49 -4.85
N LYS A 246 -4.57 -14.56 -4.87
CA LYS A 246 -4.84 -15.33 -6.10
C LYS A 246 -5.50 -14.45 -7.16
N GLU A 247 -6.53 -13.69 -6.78
CA GLU A 247 -7.23 -12.80 -7.70
C GLU A 247 -6.35 -11.63 -8.16
N MET A 248 -5.61 -10.99 -7.25
CA MET A 248 -4.64 -9.94 -7.61
C MET A 248 -3.59 -10.45 -8.60
N ASN A 249 -3.07 -11.66 -8.41
CA ASN A 249 -2.11 -12.26 -9.32
C ASN A 249 -2.73 -12.52 -10.70
N LYS A 250 -3.96 -13.01 -10.76
CA LYS A 250 -4.70 -13.24 -12.01
C LYS A 250 -4.90 -11.93 -12.77
N VAL A 251 -5.42 -10.89 -12.10
CA VAL A 251 -5.64 -9.56 -12.70
C VAL A 251 -4.32 -8.92 -13.13
N PHE A 252 -3.26 -9.05 -12.32
CA PHE A 252 -1.94 -8.54 -12.67
C PHE A 252 -1.37 -9.20 -13.94
N LEU A 253 -1.44 -10.53 -14.03
CA LEU A 253 -0.91 -11.29 -15.17
C LEU A 253 -1.68 -11.03 -16.48
N SER A 254 -2.92 -10.53 -16.42
CA SER A 254 -3.64 -10.08 -17.61
C SER A 254 -3.23 -8.68 -18.11
N HIS A 255 -2.37 -7.96 -17.37
CA HIS A 255 -1.92 -6.63 -17.77
C HIS A 255 -0.83 -6.72 -18.83
N PRO A 256 -0.85 -5.91 -19.92
CA PRO A 256 0.14 -5.97 -21.00
C PRO A 256 1.60 -5.79 -20.56
N GLU A 257 1.83 -5.06 -19.48
CA GLU A 257 3.18 -4.84 -18.93
C GLU A 257 3.53 -5.79 -17.79
N ALA A 258 2.82 -6.92 -17.60
CA ALA A 258 3.10 -7.86 -16.50
C ALA A 258 4.54 -8.36 -16.55
N ASP A 259 5.02 -8.81 -17.71
CA ASP A 259 6.37 -9.33 -17.89
C ASP A 259 7.43 -8.25 -17.61
N TRP A 260 7.15 -7.01 -17.98
CA TRP A 260 8.03 -5.89 -17.64
C TRP A 260 8.20 -5.73 -16.12
N TRP A 261 7.11 -5.80 -15.37
CA TRP A 261 7.16 -5.74 -13.91
C TRP A 261 7.84 -6.98 -13.29
N LEU A 262 7.69 -8.15 -13.90
CA LEU A 262 8.32 -9.39 -13.45
C LEU A 262 9.83 -9.47 -13.76
N SER A 263 10.36 -8.59 -14.61
CA SER A 263 11.80 -8.51 -14.88
C SER A 263 12.61 -8.05 -13.66
N PHE A 264 12.01 -7.37 -12.71
CA PHE A 264 12.71 -6.86 -11.52
C PHE A 264 13.01 -7.96 -10.49
N PRO A 265 14.14 -7.88 -9.76
CA PRO A 265 14.49 -8.88 -8.77
C PRO A 265 13.53 -8.83 -7.57
N GLY A 266 13.06 -10.01 -7.12
CA GLY A 266 12.12 -10.13 -6.01
C GLY A 266 10.64 -10.00 -6.40
N THR A 267 10.33 -9.95 -7.69
CA THR A 267 8.96 -9.93 -8.22
C THR A 267 8.52 -11.26 -8.83
N LYS A 268 9.36 -12.31 -8.80
CA LYS A 268 8.98 -13.65 -9.30
C LYS A 268 7.68 -14.19 -8.67
N GLY A 269 7.38 -13.84 -7.40
CA GLY A 269 6.04 -13.94 -6.84
C GLY A 269 5.23 -12.71 -7.25
N PRO A 270 4.17 -12.83 -8.09
CA PRO A 270 3.51 -11.69 -8.76
C PRO A 270 2.95 -10.62 -7.81
N LEU A 271 2.64 -10.97 -6.57
CA LEU A 271 2.02 -10.06 -5.59
C LEU A 271 2.80 -8.75 -5.40
N THR A 272 4.13 -8.82 -5.36
CA THR A 272 4.95 -7.59 -5.17
C THR A 272 4.84 -6.68 -6.39
N ALA A 273 4.91 -7.24 -7.59
CA ALA A 273 4.72 -6.51 -8.85
C ALA A 273 3.29 -5.95 -8.96
N ALA A 274 2.29 -6.77 -8.64
CA ALA A 274 0.89 -6.38 -8.62
C ALA A 274 0.64 -5.16 -7.70
N LEU A 275 1.20 -5.16 -6.50
CA LEU A 275 1.10 -4.04 -5.57
C LEU A 275 1.81 -2.79 -6.08
N LEU A 276 2.98 -2.92 -6.72
CA LEU A 276 3.65 -1.78 -7.33
C LEU A 276 2.83 -1.18 -8.47
N LEU A 277 2.35 -2.01 -9.40
CA LEU A 277 1.49 -1.57 -10.50
C LEU A 277 0.19 -0.93 -9.99
N ALA A 278 -0.49 -1.54 -9.03
CA ALA A 278 -1.73 -1.00 -8.45
C ALA A 278 -1.57 0.42 -7.90
N TRP A 279 -0.44 0.71 -7.26
CA TRP A 279 -0.23 2.00 -6.60
C TRP A 279 0.49 3.04 -7.47
N ILE A 280 1.36 2.63 -8.37
CA ILE A 280 2.04 3.51 -9.33
C ILE A 280 1.10 3.82 -10.50
N GLY A 281 0.38 2.82 -11.00
CA GLY A 281 -0.48 2.92 -12.16
C GLY A 281 0.26 2.62 -13.47
N ASP A 282 -0.44 2.68 -14.59
CA ASP A 282 0.06 2.43 -15.94
C ASP A 282 0.13 3.70 -16.83
N ALA A 283 -0.35 4.83 -16.32
CA ALA A 283 -0.23 6.12 -17.01
C ALA A 283 1.17 6.73 -16.76
N ARG A 284 2.07 6.64 -17.75
CA ARG A 284 3.46 7.16 -17.65
C ARG A 284 3.52 8.66 -17.43
N THR A 285 2.57 9.41 -17.96
CA THR A 285 2.44 10.87 -17.82
C THR A 285 2.17 11.32 -16.39
N ARG A 286 1.68 10.41 -15.54
CA ARG A 286 1.37 10.70 -14.13
C ARG A 286 2.59 11.21 -13.33
N PHE A 287 3.78 10.76 -13.70
CA PHE A 287 5.02 11.15 -13.03
C PHE A 287 6.00 11.75 -14.04
N PRO A 288 6.04 13.08 -14.20
CA PRO A 288 6.90 13.73 -15.18
C PRO A 288 8.39 13.54 -14.92
N THR A 289 8.76 13.25 -13.68
CA THR A 289 10.16 13.00 -13.29
C THR A 289 10.29 11.83 -12.31
N ALA A 290 11.46 11.22 -12.25
CA ALA A 290 11.77 10.21 -11.23
C ALA A 290 11.57 10.74 -9.80
N ASN A 291 11.92 12.02 -9.56
CA ASN A 291 11.72 12.66 -8.27
C ASN A 291 10.23 12.77 -7.87
N ALA A 292 9.34 12.96 -8.85
CA ALA A 292 7.90 12.96 -8.62
C ALA A 292 7.41 11.59 -8.11
N LEU A 293 7.84 10.49 -8.75
CA LEU A 293 7.52 9.13 -8.29
C LEU A 293 8.13 8.84 -6.91
N GLN A 294 9.40 9.19 -6.69
CA GLN A 294 10.08 9.02 -5.42
C GLN A 294 9.40 9.80 -4.28
N ALA A 295 8.95 11.02 -4.55
CA ALA A 295 8.21 11.84 -3.59
C ALA A 295 6.83 11.24 -3.30
N TYR A 296 6.10 10.82 -4.34
CA TYR A 296 4.80 10.15 -4.22
C TYR A 296 4.91 8.86 -3.40
N ALA A 297 5.93 8.03 -3.68
CA ALA A 297 6.23 6.81 -2.92
C ALA A 297 6.80 7.10 -1.51
N GLY A 298 7.09 8.35 -1.17
CA GLY A 298 7.63 8.75 0.14
C GLY A 298 9.02 8.18 0.45
N THR A 299 9.75 7.77 -0.58
CA THR A 299 11.13 7.27 -0.46
C THR A 299 12.15 8.38 -0.50
N ALA A 300 11.87 9.49 -1.20
CA ALA A 300 12.71 10.67 -1.21
C ALA A 300 12.54 11.48 0.10
N PRO A 301 13.64 11.93 0.71
CA PRO A 301 13.60 12.79 1.88
C PRO A 301 13.07 14.19 1.54
N VAL A 302 12.75 14.98 2.57
CA VAL A 302 12.46 16.41 2.47
C VAL A 302 13.67 17.18 2.99
N THR A 303 14.27 17.98 2.12
CA THR A 303 15.37 18.89 2.53
C THR A 303 14.78 20.26 2.86
N ARG A 304 15.07 20.77 4.05
CA ARG A 304 14.80 22.15 4.45
C ARG A 304 16.09 22.91 4.48
N ARG A 305 16.10 24.08 3.87
CA ARG A 305 17.23 25.00 3.87
C ARG A 305 16.76 26.37 4.35
N SER A 306 17.50 26.95 5.28
CA SER A 306 17.28 28.31 5.74
C SER A 306 18.64 28.94 5.99
N GLY A 307 19.03 29.90 5.19
CA GLY A 307 20.36 30.49 5.22
C GLY A 307 21.48 29.44 5.10
N LYS A 308 22.38 29.38 6.06
CA LYS A 308 23.48 28.41 6.15
C LYS A 308 23.02 27.00 6.67
N SER A 309 21.81 26.88 7.22
CA SER A 309 21.32 25.62 7.79
C SER A 309 20.70 24.73 6.72
N LYS A 310 21.04 23.45 6.75
CA LYS A 310 20.46 22.41 5.89
C LYS A 310 20.09 21.19 6.73
N SER A 311 18.81 20.85 6.79
CA SER A 311 18.32 19.64 7.46
C SER A 311 17.58 18.74 6.50
N VAL A 312 17.68 17.41 6.75
CA VAL A 312 17.06 16.37 5.92
C VAL A 312 16.09 15.59 6.78
N HIS A 313 14.83 15.63 6.42
CA HIS A 313 13.74 15.01 7.18
C HIS A 313 13.09 13.87 6.43
N PHE A 314 12.51 12.97 7.20
CA PHE A 314 11.64 11.94 6.66
C PHE A 314 10.39 12.56 6.03
N ARG A 315 10.06 12.16 4.80
CA ARG A 315 8.84 12.63 4.10
C ARG A 315 7.60 11.97 4.71
N LYS A 316 6.76 12.73 5.38
CA LYS A 316 5.48 12.23 5.93
C LYS A 316 4.38 12.24 4.86
N ALA A 317 4.21 13.36 4.15
CA ALA A 317 3.23 13.53 3.10
C ALA A 317 3.61 12.72 1.84
N CYS A 318 2.92 11.60 1.62
CA CYS A 318 3.13 10.69 0.49
C CYS A 318 2.00 9.66 0.41
N SER A 319 1.97 8.86 -0.64
CA SER A 319 1.12 7.66 -0.71
C SER A 319 1.68 6.57 0.22
N HIS A 320 1.09 6.39 1.39
CA HIS A 320 1.49 5.34 2.35
C HIS A 320 1.40 3.91 1.78
N PRO A 321 0.38 3.55 0.96
CA PRO A 321 0.35 2.25 0.31
C PRO A 321 1.52 2.05 -0.66
N THR A 322 1.84 3.05 -1.48
CA THR A 322 2.99 3.01 -2.40
C THR A 322 4.31 2.88 -1.64
N ARG A 323 4.48 3.62 -0.53
CA ARG A 323 5.66 3.48 0.34
C ARG A 323 5.83 2.06 0.83
N ARG A 324 4.75 1.44 1.35
CA ARG A 324 4.79 0.05 1.82
C ARG A 324 5.15 -0.93 0.72
N ALA A 325 4.60 -0.75 -0.48
CA ALA A 325 4.95 -1.57 -1.65
C ALA A 325 6.43 -1.40 -2.04
N ALA A 326 6.93 -0.16 -2.11
CA ALA A 326 8.32 0.15 -2.42
C ALA A 326 9.30 -0.40 -1.36
N ASP A 327 9.01 -0.24 -0.07
CA ASP A 327 9.81 -0.77 1.03
C ASP A 327 9.84 -2.31 1.03
N ASN A 328 8.70 -2.96 0.75
CA ASN A 328 8.62 -4.41 0.63
C ASN A 328 9.41 -4.92 -0.58
N PHE A 329 9.26 -4.28 -1.73
CA PHE A 329 10.03 -4.58 -2.93
C PHE A 329 11.54 -4.45 -2.68
N ALA A 330 11.99 -3.34 -2.08
CA ALA A 330 13.40 -3.16 -1.74
C ALA A 330 13.93 -4.26 -0.82
N ARG A 331 13.12 -4.73 0.13
CA ARG A 331 13.47 -5.85 1.02
C ARG A 331 13.60 -7.17 0.26
N GLN A 332 12.67 -7.45 -0.65
CA GLN A 332 12.71 -8.68 -1.45
C GLN A 332 13.86 -8.66 -2.46
N SER A 333 14.12 -7.51 -3.08
CA SER A 333 15.18 -7.38 -4.08
C SER A 333 16.56 -7.77 -3.56
N ARG A 334 16.85 -7.56 -2.26
CA ARG A 334 18.13 -7.95 -1.63
C ARG A 334 18.42 -9.46 -1.67
N ARG A 335 17.37 -10.30 -1.81
CA ARG A 335 17.52 -11.75 -1.90
C ARG A 335 17.89 -12.21 -3.32
N HIS A 336 17.62 -11.39 -4.32
CA HIS A 336 17.69 -11.77 -5.73
C HIS A 336 18.61 -10.86 -6.56
N SER A 337 19.19 -9.81 -5.96
CA SER A 337 20.07 -8.85 -6.61
C SER A 337 21.32 -8.60 -5.76
N GLY A 338 22.48 -8.89 -6.34
CA GLY A 338 23.78 -8.70 -5.69
C GLY A 338 24.06 -7.24 -5.37
N TRP A 339 23.79 -6.34 -6.31
CA TRP A 339 24.03 -4.91 -6.07
C TRP A 339 23.06 -4.32 -5.04
N ALA A 340 21.81 -4.79 -4.99
CA ALA A 340 20.84 -4.30 -4.01
C ALA A 340 21.23 -4.72 -2.59
N ARG A 341 21.75 -5.95 -2.43
CA ARG A 341 22.31 -6.45 -1.17
C ARG A 341 23.53 -5.64 -0.75
N ALA A 342 24.49 -5.45 -1.66
CA ALA A 342 25.70 -4.67 -1.42
C ALA A 342 25.38 -3.20 -1.10
N TYR A 343 24.45 -2.58 -1.82
CA TYR A 343 24.00 -1.23 -1.54
C TYR A 343 23.40 -1.11 -0.12
N PHE A 344 22.54 -2.04 0.27
CA PHE A 344 21.93 -2.05 1.60
C PHE A 344 23.01 -2.21 2.68
N GLN A 345 23.95 -3.16 2.52
CA GLN A 345 25.04 -3.37 3.47
C GLN A 345 25.91 -2.13 3.62
N HIS A 346 26.34 -1.53 2.50
CA HIS A 346 27.12 -0.29 2.52
C HIS A 346 26.42 0.85 3.30
N ARG A 347 25.07 0.93 3.27
CA ARG A 347 24.33 1.92 4.06
C ARG A 347 24.36 1.59 5.55
N LEU A 348 24.31 0.31 5.92
CA LEU A 348 24.49 -0.13 7.31
C LEU A 348 25.90 0.21 7.82
N ASP A 349 26.94 -0.09 7.05
CA ASP A 349 28.34 0.17 7.39
C ASP A 349 28.61 1.67 7.60
N ARG A 350 27.82 2.53 6.97
CA ARG A 350 27.81 3.99 7.19
C ARG A 350 26.97 4.43 8.39
N GLY A 351 26.55 3.52 9.27
CA GLY A 351 25.79 3.83 10.48
C GLY A 351 24.32 4.12 10.28
N HIS A 352 23.74 3.81 9.10
CA HIS A 352 22.30 3.98 8.92
C HIS A 352 21.54 2.85 9.58
N SER A 353 20.40 3.16 10.21
CA SER A 353 19.50 2.11 10.70
C SER A 353 18.95 1.24 9.55
N PRO A 354 18.63 -0.05 9.81
CA PRO A 354 18.08 -0.95 8.78
C PRO A 354 16.84 -0.38 8.06
N ALA A 355 15.99 0.34 8.78
CA ALA A 355 14.81 0.99 8.19
C ALA A 355 15.20 2.12 7.23
N ARG A 356 16.21 2.92 7.58
CA ARG A 356 16.74 3.98 6.71
C ARG A 356 17.46 3.40 5.50
N ALA A 357 18.32 2.41 5.69
CA ALA A 357 19.03 1.73 4.60
C ALA A 357 18.06 1.10 3.57
N ASN A 358 16.98 0.46 4.05
CA ASN A 358 15.94 -0.10 3.17
C ASN A 358 15.19 0.99 2.40
N ARG A 359 14.89 2.12 3.00
CA ARG A 359 14.23 3.27 2.33
C ARG A 359 15.16 3.91 1.29
N ASP A 360 16.46 4.03 1.58
CA ASP A 360 17.44 4.53 0.64
C ASP A 360 17.53 3.61 -0.60
N LEU A 361 17.47 2.29 -0.38
CA LEU A 361 17.39 1.30 -1.46
C LEU A 361 16.07 1.42 -2.24
N ALA A 362 14.94 1.55 -1.55
CA ALA A 362 13.63 1.78 -2.18
C ALA A 362 13.63 3.05 -3.04
N ASN A 363 14.25 4.13 -2.54
CA ASN A 363 14.38 5.36 -3.31
C ASN A 363 15.20 5.17 -4.59
N ARG A 364 16.26 4.38 -4.53
CA ARG A 364 17.06 4.03 -5.72
C ARG A 364 16.22 3.20 -6.71
N TRP A 365 15.47 2.23 -6.22
CA TRP A 365 14.58 1.42 -7.04
C TRP A 365 13.49 2.24 -7.72
N MET A 366 12.85 3.19 -7.03
CA MET A 366 11.83 4.05 -7.65
C MET A 366 12.41 4.85 -8.82
N LYS A 367 13.66 5.30 -8.72
CA LYS A 367 14.34 5.96 -9.84
C LYS A 367 14.60 5.00 -11.01
N ILE A 368 15.06 3.77 -10.73
CA ILE A 368 15.32 2.77 -11.76
C ILE A 368 14.03 2.38 -12.47
N ILE A 369 12.97 2.06 -11.70
CA ILE A 369 11.63 1.74 -12.22
C ILE A 369 11.16 2.86 -13.14
N TRP A 370 11.15 4.13 -12.67
CA TRP A 370 10.72 5.25 -13.48
C TRP A 370 11.54 5.37 -14.78
N THR A 371 12.85 5.27 -14.70
CA THR A 371 13.73 5.44 -15.88
C THR A 371 13.48 4.36 -16.93
N LEU A 372 13.42 3.09 -16.52
CA LEU A 372 13.17 1.97 -17.43
C LEU A 372 11.74 1.99 -17.97
N TRP A 373 10.77 2.39 -17.15
CA TRP A 373 9.37 2.53 -17.55
C TRP A 373 9.19 3.58 -18.64
N GLN A 374 9.82 4.76 -18.49
CA GLN A 374 9.77 5.80 -19.52
C GLN A 374 10.46 5.34 -20.84
N ARG A 375 11.52 4.55 -20.75
CA ARG A 375 12.27 4.04 -21.90
C ARG A 375 11.67 2.78 -22.49
N ARG A 376 10.68 2.16 -21.85
CA ARG A 376 10.11 0.85 -22.21
C ARG A 376 11.17 -0.27 -22.24
N GLU A 377 12.20 -0.17 -21.41
CA GLU A 377 13.28 -1.16 -21.29
C GLU A 377 12.98 -2.11 -20.12
N ILE A 378 13.19 -3.40 -20.32
CA ILE A 378 13.14 -4.41 -19.24
C ILE A 378 14.35 -4.25 -18.32
N TYR A 379 14.19 -4.66 -17.05
CA TYR A 379 15.31 -4.65 -16.11
C TYR A 379 16.27 -5.79 -16.41
N ASP A 380 17.56 -5.45 -16.49
CA ASP A 380 18.68 -6.37 -16.65
C ASP A 380 19.75 -6.06 -15.60
N GLU A 381 20.02 -7.02 -14.70
CA GLU A 381 20.99 -6.89 -13.61
C GLU A 381 22.41 -6.65 -14.14
N ILE A 382 22.84 -7.38 -15.17
CA ILE A 382 24.20 -7.30 -15.73
C ILE A 382 24.42 -5.92 -16.35
N LYS A 383 23.47 -5.47 -17.19
CA LYS A 383 23.49 -4.15 -17.81
C LYS A 383 23.46 -3.04 -16.74
N HIS A 384 22.67 -3.22 -15.68
CA HIS A 384 22.60 -2.24 -14.59
C HIS A 384 23.94 -2.11 -13.85
N VAL A 385 24.58 -3.22 -13.50
CA VAL A 385 25.88 -3.27 -12.82
C VAL A 385 26.97 -2.66 -13.70
N ALA A 386 27.06 -3.04 -14.98
CA ALA A 386 28.03 -2.50 -15.93
C ALA A 386 27.90 -0.97 -16.09
N ASN A 387 26.68 -0.45 -16.18
CA ASN A 387 26.44 0.99 -16.29
C ASN A 387 26.86 1.76 -15.02
N ARG A 388 26.80 1.13 -13.85
CA ARG A 388 27.27 1.72 -12.58
C ARG A 388 28.79 1.77 -12.51
N SER A 389 29.48 0.69 -12.92
CA SER A 389 30.94 0.62 -12.97
C SER A 389 31.54 1.69 -13.89
N ARG A 390 30.95 1.89 -15.07
CA ARG A 390 31.35 2.96 -16.01
C ARG A 390 31.24 4.38 -15.43
N LYS A 391 30.34 4.60 -14.44
CA LYS A 391 30.14 5.89 -13.79
C LYS A 391 30.99 6.07 -12.52
N GLY A 392 32.02 5.25 -12.29
CA GLY A 392 32.92 5.35 -11.14
C GLY A 392 32.25 5.10 -9.77
N GLN A 393 31.04 4.52 -9.74
CA GLN A 393 30.39 4.11 -8.50
C GLN A 393 30.89 2.70 -8.16
N GLN A 394 31.66 2.56 -7.06
CA GLN A 394 32.10 1.25 -6.57
C GLN A 394 30.93 0.27 -6.53
N VAL A 395 31.00 -0.75 -7.38
CA VAL A 395 30.10 -1.90 -7.37
C VAL A 395 30.83 -2.99 -6.61
N VAL A 396 30.48 -3.19 -5.37
CA VAL A 396 30.86 -4.39 -4.64
C VAL A 396 30.03 -5.53 -5.23
N LEU A 397 30.62 -6.30 -6.14
CA LEU A 397 30.07 -7.58 -6.60
C LEU A 397 30.20 -8.53 -5.41
N ALA A 398 29.09 -8.85 -4.74
CA ALA A 398 29.04 -10.04 -3.92
C ALA A 398 29.03 -11.22 -4.88
N GLU A 399 30.06 -12.06 -4.80
CA GLU A 399 30.16 -13.31 -5.51
C GLU A 399 28.88 -14.13 -5.33
N ALA A 400 28.38 -14.66 -6.44
CA ALA A 400 27.26 -15.59 -6.44
C ALA A 400 27.70 -16.86 -5.73
N VAL A 401 27.06 -17.19 -4.61
CA VAL A 401 27.03 -18.52 -4.00
C VAL A 401 25.60 -19.04 -4.12
#